data_2d706dc56bc36316a99737f5121e8dcc
#
_entry.id   2d706dc56bc36316a99737f5121e8dcc
#
_cell.length_a   1.000
_cell.length_b   1.000
_cell.length_c   1.000
_cell.angle_alpha   90.00
_cell.angle_beta   90.00
_cell.angle_gamma   90.00
#
_symmetry.space_group_name_H-M   'P 1'
#
loop_
_entity.id
_entity.type
_entity.pdbx_description
1 polymer ?
#
loop_
_entity_poly.entity_id
_entity_poly.type
_entity_poly.pdbx_seq_one_letter_code
_entity_poly.pdbx_strand_id
1 'polypeptide(L)'
;MKINYLITAAILIGITTSAMAQENQNEYRSIFNKKADQKVDHGGYGAFGVGYTTIDSKDAILLSFKGAWVINHSIALGIAGSGFFNNLSKTPNSDEHYLGGGYGGFYFEPIIFSKSPVHLAFPILIGGGGITTIPHNYWEWDTNIHGYDYDVFFVFEPGVELEFNMVKFFRVAVGASYRFTNGILLNYDVDKEVPIDALDGFNVYLNFKFGKF
;
A
#
# COMPACT_ATOMS: atom_id res chain seq x y z
N MET A 1 14.18 6.24 -19.33
CA MET A 1 14.47 5.09 -20.21
C MET A 1 15.09 3.86 -19.51
N LYS A 2 15.50 3.92 -18.24
CA LYS A 2 16.13 2.79 -17.52
C LYS A 2 15.16 1.92 -16.70
N ILE A 3 13.96 2.41 -16.39
CA ILE A 3 12.93 1.69 -15.59
C ILE A 3 12.27 0.56 -16.38
N ASN A 4 12.10 0.73 -17.70
CA ASN A 4 11.45 -0.28 -18.55
C ASN A 4 12.20 -1.61 -18.60
N TYR A 5 13.53 -1.61 -18.45
CA TYR A 5 14.33 -2.82 -18.46
C TYR A 5 14.20 -3.66 -17.17
N LEU A 6 13.98 -3.02 -16.02
CA LEU A 6 13.80 -3.71 -14.75
C LEU A 6 12.44 -4.43 -14.68
N ILE A 7 11.39 -3.79 -15.17
CA ILE A 7 10.06 -4.40 -15.24
C ILE A 7 10.04 -5.55 -16.24
N THR A 8 10.69 -5.39 -17.39
CA THR A 8 10.81 -6.45 -18.40
C THR A 8 11.64 -7.63 -17.89
N ALA A 9 12.71 -7.38 -17.14
CA ALA A 9 13.53 -8.42 -16.52
C ALA A 9 12.77 -9.19 -15.43
N ALA A 10 11.98 -8.52 -14.59
CA ALA A 10 11.16 -9.17 -13.55
C ALA A 10 10.06 -10.07 -14.18
N ILE A 11 9.44 -9.63 -15.26
CA ILE A 11 8.45 -10.42 -16.02
C ILE A 11 9.12 -11.63 -16.71
N LEU A 12 10.32 -11.47 -17.27
CA LEU A 12 11.06 -12.56 -17.90
C LEU A 12 11.53 -13.61 -16.89
N ILE A 13 11.95 -13.23 -15.70
CA ILE A 13 12.34 -14.17 -14.63
C ILE A 13 11.12 -14.98 -14.16
N GLY A 14 9.94 -14.36 -14.08
CA GLY A 14 8.69 -15.06 -13.76
C GLY A 14 8.26 -16.09 -14.79
N ILE A 15 8.58 -15.90 -16.07
CA ILE A 15 8.20 -16.80 -17.17
C ILE A 15 9.19 -17.98 -17.31
N THR A 16 10.48 -17.78 -17.05
CA THR A 16 11.49 -18.85 -17.20
C THR A 16 11.42 -19.91 -16.11
N THR A 17 10.94 -19.60 -14.92
CA THR A 17 10.72 -20.60 -13.86
C THR A 17 9.54 -21.53 -14.14
N SER A 18 8.60 -21.14 -15.00
CA SER A 18 7.46 -21.95 -15.38
C SER A 18 7.78 -23.02 -16.44
N ALA A 19 8.88 -22.87 -17.18
CA ALA A 19 9.22 -23.76 -18.29
C ALA A 19 10.00 -25.03 -17.87
N MET A 20 10.51 -25.11 -16.65
CA MET A 20 11.28 -26.25 -16.16
C MET A 20 10.45 -27.34 -15.43
N ALA A 21 9.12 -27.19 -15.39
CA ALA A 21 8.23 -28.11 -14.66
C ALA A 21 7.48 -29.11 -15.56
N GLN A 22 7.95 -29.35 -16.79
CA GLN A 22 7.27 -30.23 -17.75
C GLN A 22 8.02 -31.54 -17.95
N GLU A 23 7.98 -32.41 -16.93
CA GLU A 23 8.20 -33.84 -17.16
C GLU A 23 7.37 -34.65 -16.15
N ASN A 24 6.22 -35.06 -16.53
CA ASN A 24 5.49 -36.32 -16.40
C ASN A 24 3.99 -36.13 -16.62
N GLN A 25 3.48 -36.94 -17.52
CA GLN A 25 2.12 -36.92 -18.04
C GLN A 25 1.08 -37.19 -16.94
N ASN A 26 -0.04 -36.42 -17.00
CA ASN A 26 -1.38 -36.66 -16.44
C ASN A 26 -1.79 -36.05 -15.12
N GLU A 27 -1.07 -35.13 -14.51
CA GLU A 27 -1.66 -34.30 -13.47
C GLU A 27 -1.32 -32.82 -13.72
N TYR A 28 -2.34 -32.01 -14.05
CA TYR A 28 -2.21 -30.55 -13.97
C TYR A 28 -1.89 -30.18 -12.53
N ARG A 29 -0.63 -29.87 -12.24
CA ARG A 29 -0.23 -29.28 -10.95
C ARG A 29 -0.71 -27.84 -10.93
N SER A 30 -1.90 -27.59 -10.42
CA SER A 30 -2.34 -26.23 -10.13
C SER A 30 -1.69 -25.75 -8.82
N ILE A 31 -1.50 -24.44 -8.68
CA ILE A 31 -1.02 -23.79 -7.44
C ILE A 31 -1.88 -24.21 -6.23
N PHE A 32 -3.11 -24.63 -6.47
CA PHE A 32 -4.08 -25.08 -5.49
C PHE A 32 -4.28 -26.61 -5.46
N ASN A 33 -3.55 -27.38 -6.28
CA ASN A 33 -3.69 -28.82 -6.29
C ASN A 33 -2.81 -29.47 -5.21
N LYS A 34 -3.29 -29.41 -3.98
CA LYS A 34 -2.90 -30.34 -2.92
C LYS A 34 -3.61 -31.65 -3.19
N LYS A 35 -2.92 -32.80 -2.92
CA LYS A 35 -3.49 -34.16 -2.93
C LYS A 35 -4.92 -34.08 -2.39
N ALA A 36 -5.85 -34.77 -3.01
CA ALA A 36 -7.31 -34.70 -2.78
C ALA A 36 -7.80 -34.79 -1.29
N ASP A 37 -6.88 -34.99 -0.36
CA ASP A 37 -7.15 -35.16 1.08
C ASP A 37 -6.67 -33.99 1.97
N GLN A 38 -6.07 -32.92 1.43
CA GLN A 38 -5.63 -31.79 2.26
C GLN A 38 -6.67 -30.68 2.27
N LYS A 39 -7.39 -30.60 3.38
CA LYS A 39 -8.34 -29.51 3.66
C LYS A 39 -7.62 -28.14 3.56
N VAL A 40 -8.15 -27.26 2.72
CA VAL A 40 -7.67 -25.87 2.62
C VAL A 40 -7.98 -25.16 3.93
N ASP A 41 -6.98 -24.60 4.59
CA ASP A 41 -7.20 -23.80 5.79
C ASP A 41 -7.54 -22.36 5.41
N HIS A 42 -8.56 -21.82 6.06
CA HIS A 42 -9.07 -20.47 5.85
C HIS A 42 -8.94 -19.66 7.13
N GLY A 43 -8.40 -18.48 6.98
CA GLY A 43 -8.30 -17.49 8.02
C GLY A 43 -8.79 -16.13 7.53
N GLY A 44 -8.58 -15.14 8.35
CA GLY A 44 -8.85 -13.74 7.99
C GLY A 44 -8.35 -12.83 9.08
N TYR A 45 -7.93 -11.63 8.71
CA TYR A 45 -7.46 -10.64 9.66
C TYR A 45 -7.95 -9.24 9.31
N GLY A 46 -8.06 -8.41 10.34
CA GLY A 46 -8.09 -6.96 10.24
C GLY A 46 -6.77 -6.38 10.74
N ALA A 47 -6.33 -5.29 10.15
CA ALA A 47 -5.13 -4.59 10.58
C ALA A 47 -5.31 -3.10 10.58
N PHE A 48 -4.56 -2.42 11.47
CA PHE A 48 -4.32 -1.00 11.38
C PHE A 48 -2.81 -0.72 11.43
N GLY A 49 -2.39 0.36 10.80
CA GLY A 49 -0.99 0.72 10.75
C GLY A 49 -0.78 2.22 10.88
N VAL A 50 0.42 2.56 11.34
CA VAL A 50 0.93 3.91 11.35
C VAL A 50 2.25 3.93 10.61
N GLY A 51 2.49 4.98 9.83
CA GLY A 51 3.67 5.08 9.00
C GLY A 51 4.10 6.52 8.77
N TYR A 52 5.25 6.59 8.13
CA TYR A 52 5.86 7.81 7.66
C TYR A 52 6.00 7.74 6.13
N THR A 53 5.75 8.84 5.48
CA THR A 53 5.93 9.03 4.04
C THR A 53 6.34 10.47 3.76
N THR A 54 6.71 10.74 2.52
CA THR A 54 6.90 12.11 2.04
C THR A 54 5.86 12.41 0.96
N ILE A 55 5.31 13.62 1.00
CA ILE A 55 4.35 14.13 0.02
C ILE A 55 4.76 15.55 -0.35
N ASP A 56 4.97 15.81 -1.63
CA ASP A 56 5.51 17.09 -2.11
C ASP A 56 6.81 17.46 -1.38
N SER A 57 7.71 16.46 -1.20
CA SER A 57 8.98 16.61 -0.47
C SER A 57 8.84 17.05 1.00
N LYS A 58 7.64 17.00 1.58
CA LYS A 58 7.34 17.30 2.98
C LYS A 58 7.01 16.02 3.75
N ASP A 59 7.40 16.00 5.01
CA ASP A 59 7.10 14.88 5.92
C ASP A 59 5.59 14.71 6.12
N ALA A 60 5.12 13.47 6.06
CA ALA A 60 3.72 13.14 6.23
C ALA A 60 3.52 11.90 7.11
N ILE A 61 2.44 11.91 7.88
CA ILE A 61 1.96 10.73 8.62
C ILE A 61 1.03 9.94 7.71
N LEU A 62 1.19 8.61 7.75
CA LEU A 62 0.34 7.65 7.07
C LEU A 62 -0.42 6.82 8.11
N LEU A 63 -1.74 6.74 7.97
CA LEU A 63 -2.60 5.86 8.74
C LEU A 63 -3.22 4.85 7.78
N SER A 64 -3.11 3.55 8.06
CA SER A 64 -3.60 2.51 7.18
C SER A 64 -4.53 1.52 7.89
N PHE A 65 -5.48 0.97 7.12
CA PHE A 65 -6.38 -0.09 7.54
C PHE A 65 -6.43 -1.16 6.47
N LYS A 66 -6.47 -2.43 6.88
CA LYS A 66 -6.51 -3.58 5.98
C LYS A 66 -7.49 -4.62 6.52
N GLY A 67 -8.19 -5.27 5.60
CA GLY A 67 -9.00 -6.46 5.89
C GLY A 67 -8.76 -7.51 4.83
N ALA A 68 -8.33 -8.71 5.21
CA ALA A 68 -7.95 -9.74 4.26
C ALA A 68 -8.37 -11.14 4.68
N TRP A 69 -8.73 -11.95 3.70
CA TRP A 69 -8.94 -13.39 3.80
C TRP A 69 -7.62 -14.11 3.54
N VAL A 70 -7.25 -15.02 4.44
CA VAL A 70 -6.00 -15.79 4.38
C VAL A 70 -6.28 -17.20 3.91
N ILE A 71 -5.55 -17.65 2.90
CA ILE A 71 -5.67 -18.96 2.30
C ILE A 71 -4.37 -19.73 2.57
N ASN A 72 -4.48 -20.89 3.22
CA ASN A 72 -3.36 -21.78 3.53
C ASN A 72 -2.17 -21.09 4.24
N HIS A 73 -2.41 -20.06 5.01
CA HIS A 73 -1.39 -19.23 5.70
C HIS A 73 -0.36 -18.57 4.73
N SER A 74 -0.54 -18.67 3.41
CA SER A 74 0.47 -18.29 2.43
C SER A 74 0.06 -17.15 1.51
N ILE A 75 -1.24 -16.88 1.40
CA ILE A 75 -1.79 -15.83 0.54
C ILE A 75 -2.90 -15.12 1.30
N ALA A 76 -2.85 -13.81 1.34
CA ALA A 76 -3.97 -12.99 1.80
C ALA A 76 -4.54 -12.15 0.64
N LEU A 77 -5.87 -12.08 0.57
CA LEU A 77 -6.63 -11.31 -0.42
C LEU A 77 -7.64 -10.44 0.30
N GLY A 78 -7.76 -9.18 -0.07
CA GLY A 78 -8.69 -8.30 0.63
C GLY A 78 -8.76 -6.89 0.07
N ILE A 79 -9.01 -5.96 0.98
CA ILE A 79 -9.03 -4.54 0.72
C ILE A 79 -8.12 -3.83 1.72
N ALA A 80 -7.52 -2.74 1.28
CA ALA A 80 -6.73 -1.87 2.14
C ALA A 80 -6.98 -0.41 1.78
N GLY A 81 -6.74 0.48 2.73
CA GLY A 81 -6.80 1.91 2.52
C GLY A 81 -5.85 2.64 3.44
N SER A 82 -5.39 3.79 3.00
CA SER A 82 -4.47 4.66 3.72
C SER A 82 -4.91 6.12 3.61
N GLY A 83 -4.86 6.83 4.72
CA GLY A 83 -5.01 8.28 4.77
C GLY A 83 -3.67 8.92 5.09
N PHE A 84 -3.40 10.08 4.53
CA PHE A 84 -2.17 10.83 4.74
C PHE A 84 -2.43 12.31 4.97
N PHE A 85 -1.50 12.93 5.70
CA PHE A 85 -1.53 14.35 5.97
C PHE A 85 -0.10 14.87 6.17
N ASN A 86 0.25 15.98 5.53
CA ASN A 86 1.63 16.48 5.50
C ASN A 86 1.92 17.68 6.40
N ASN A 87 1.15 17.90 7.47
CA ASN A 87 1.37 19.03 8.38
C ASN A 87 2.33 18.70 9.53
N LEU A 88 3.55 18.30 9.24
CA LEU A 88 4.57 18.07 10.27
C LEU A 88 5.56 19.24 10.46
N SER A 89 5.60 20.21 9.55
CA SER A 89 6.48 21.38 9.65
C SER A 89 5.73 22.58 10.17
N LYS A 90 5.98 22.96 11.40
CA LYS A 90 5.59 24.23 11.98
C LYS A 90 6.59 25.31 11.56
N THR A 91 6.51 25.81 10.35
CA THR A 91 7.18 27.06 9.99
C THR A 91 6.14 28.16 9.92
N PRO A 92 6.21 29.22 10.75
CA PRO A 92 5.17 30.24 10.81
C PRO A 92 5.33 31.30 9.73
N ASN A 93 5.47 30.93 8.48
CA ASN A 93 5.44 31.85 7.35
C ASN A 93 4.32 31.45 6.38
N SER A 94 3.41 32.25 6.28
CA SER A 94 2.02 32.42 5.90
C SER A 94 1.56 31.96 4.51
N ASP A 95 2.30 31.21 3.73
CA ASP A 95 1.87 30.76 2.38
C ASP A 95 1.90 29.23 2.20
N GLU A 96 1.98 28.47 3.29
CA GLU A 96 2.03 27.01 3.22
C GLU A 96 0.63 26.40 3.20
N HIS A 97 0.29 25.80 2.09
CA HIS A 97 -0.84 24.93 1.95
C HIS A 97 -0.47 23.53 2.44
N TYR A 98 -1.42 22.85 3.07
CA TYR A 98 -1.28 21.46 3.48
C TYR A 98 -1.97 20.57 2.48
N LEU A 99 -1.41 19.37 2.24
CA LEU A 99 -2.03 18.36 1.42
C LEU A 99 -2.58 17.26 2.31
N GLY A 100 -3.83 16.93 2.13
CA GLY A 100 -4.49 15.81 2.80
C GLY A 100 -5.22 14.94 1.81
N GLY A 101 -5.27 13.64 2.08
CA GLY A 101 -5.96 12.73 1.19
C GLY A 101 -5.93 11.30 1.67
N GLY A 102 -6.40 10.43 0.79
CA GLY A 102 -6.39 9.00 1.06
C GLY A 102 -6.58 8.20 -0.20
N TYR A 103 -6.21 6.95 -0.13
CA TYR A 103 -6.35 5.98 -1.22
C TYR A 103 -6.68 4.60 -0.68
N GLY A 104 -7.21 3.75 -1.54
CA GLY A 104 -7.52 2.39 -1.17
C GLY A 104 -7.88 1.55 -2.39
N GLY A 105 -7.97 0.24 -2.18
CA GLY A 105 -8.27 -0.67 -3.27
C GLY A 105 -8.12 -2.13 -2.89
N PHE A 106 -7.90 -2.95 -3.91
CA PHE A 106 -7.63 -4.37 -3.77
C PHE A 106 -6.24 -4.59 -3.18
N TYR A 107 -6.19 -5.55 -2.27
CA TYR A 107 -5.00 -5.92 -1.53
C TYR A 107 -4.67 -7.39 -1.75
N PHE A 108 -3.43 -7.65 -2.15
CA PHE A 108 -2.86 -8.97 -2.35
C PHE A 108 -1.56 -9.09 -1.58
N GLU A 109 -1.41 -10.15 -0.78
CA GLU A 109 -0.24 -10.34 0.08
C GLU A 109 0.22 -11.81 0.04
N PRO A 110 1.21 -12.15 -0.78
CA PRO A 110 1.96 -13.39 -0.66
C PRO A 110 2.78 -13.42 0.63
N ILE A 111 2.74 -14.55 1.36
CA ILE A 111 3.43 -14.74 2.63
C ILE A 111 4.40 -15.92 2.49
N ILE A 112 5.68 -15.68 2.72
CA ILE A 112 6.73 -16.69 2.65
C ILE A 112 7.17 -17.07 4.06
N PHE A 113 7.38 -18.36 4.29
CA PHE A 113 7.71 -18.92 5.61
C PHE A 113 6.64 -18.64 6.70
N SER A 114 5.38 -18.61 6.34
CA SER A 114 4.23 -18.23 7.20
C SER A 114 4.12 -19.03 8.52
N LYS A 115 4.72 -20.21 8.59
CA LYS A 115 4.76 -21.05 9.81
C LYS A 115 5.90 -20.70 10.76
N SER A 116 6.83 -19.84 10.34
CA SER A 116 7.94 -19.38 11.20
C SER A 116 7.48 -18.27 12.14
N PRO A 117 8.06 -18.14 13.33
CA PRO A 117 7.77 -17.03 14.24
C PRO A 117 8.00 -15.66 13.60
N VAL A 118 9.00 -15.59 12.69
CA VAL A 118 9.32 -14.42 11.86
C VAL A 118 9.25 -14.85 10.41
N HIS A 119 8.56 -14.08 9.58
CA HIS A 119 8.37 -14.41 8.17
C HIS A 119 8.21 -13.13 7.32
N LEU A 120 8.24 -13.30 6.01
CA LEU A 120 8.15 -12.21 5.05
C LEU A 120 6.80 -12.22 4.36
N ALA A 121 6.22 -11.03 4.19
CA ALA A 121 5.06 -10.80 3.36
C ALA A 121 5.36 -9.72 2.29
N PHE A 122 4.68 -9.81 1.16
CA PHE A 122 4.85 -8.91 0.02
C PHE A 122 3.50 -8.27 -0.34
N PRO A 123 3.08 -7.25 0.42
CA PRO A 123 1.83 -6.57 0.15
C PRO A 123 1.86 -5.82 -1.19
N ILE A 124 0.76 -5.89 -1.92
CA ILE A 124 0.52 -5.14 -3.14
C ILE A 124 -0.88 -4.55 -3.04
N LEU A 125 -0.99 -3.22 -3.15
CA LEU A 125 -2.26 -2.52 -3.22
C LEU A 125 -2.42 -1.92 -4.62
N ILE A 126 -3.60 -2.11 -5.21
CA ILE A 126 -3.99 -1.55 -6.50
C ILE A 126 -5.35 -0.90 -6.34
N GLY A 127 -5.45 0.38 -6.65
CA GLY A 127 -6.70 1.09 -6.47
C GLY A 127 -6.67 2.54 -6.88
N GLY A 128 -7.38 3.38 -6.15
CA GLY A 128 -7.43 4.81 -6.41
C GLY A 128 -7.59 5.61 -5.14
N GLY A 129 -7.45 6.90 -5.27
CA GLY A 129 -7.55 7.82 -4.16
C GLY A 129 -7.92 9.23 -4.58
N GLY A 130 -8.01 10.09 -3.58
CA GLY A 130 -8.22 11.52 -3.75
C GLY A 130 -7.30 12.33 -2.86
N ILE A 131 -6.96 13.51 -3.32
CA ILE A 131 -6.13 14.49 -2.62
C ILE A 131 -6.78 15.86 -2.70
N THR A 132 -6.60 16.64 -1.66
CA THR A 132 -7.08 18.03 -1.61
C THR A 132 -6.06 18.94 -0.95
N THR A 133 -6.12 20.21 -1.31
CA THR A 133 -5.38 21.27 -0.63
C THR A 133 -6.18 21.75 0.58
N ILE A 134 -5.51 21.99 1.70
CA ILE A 134 -6.10 22.48 2.94
C ILE A 134 -5.47 23.83 3.26
N PRO A 135 -6.22 24.95 3.26
CA PRO A 135 -5.71 26.26 3.61
C PRO A 135 -5.27 26.34 5.06
N HIS A 136 -4.29 27.18 5.37
CA HIS A 136 -3.75 27.37 6.72
C HIS A 136 -4.81 27.84 7.76
N ASN A 137 -5.83 28.59 7.33
CA ASN A 137 -6.87 29.19 8.19
C ASN A 137 -8.08 28.28 8.42
N TYR A 138 -7.93 26.97 8.36
CA TYR A 138 -9.04 26.00 8.52
C TYR A 138 -9.85 26.16 9.81
N TRP A 139 -9.28 26.76 10.88
CA TRP A 139 -9.95 26.97 12.18
C TRP A 139 -10.76 28.26 12.27
N GLU A 140 -10.66 29.17 11.29
CA GLU A 140 -11.56 30.32 11.19
C GLU A 140 -12.78 29.86 10.39
N TRP A 141 -13.95 29.87 11.06
CA TRP A 141 -15.26 29.55 10.48
C TRP A 141 -15.66 30.59 9.42
N ASP A 142 -14.88 30.74 8.39
CA ASP A 142 -15.28 31.54 7.23
C ASP A 142 -16.03 30.65 6.25
N THR A 143 -17.31 30.97 6.03
CA THR A 143 -18.25 30.23 5.20
C THR A 143 -17.99 30.36 3.70
N ASN A 144 -16.92 31.02 3.29
CA ASN A 144 -16.50 31.11 1.89
C ASN A 144 -15.63 29.90 1.50
N ILE A 145 -16.29 28.80 1.18
CA ILE A 145 -15.67 27.57 0.62
C ILE A 145 -15.26 27.79 -0.85
N HIS A 146 -14.58 28.89 -1.15
CA HIS A 146 -14.05 29.15 -2.47
C HIS A 146 -12.53 28.95 -2.43
N GLY A 147 -12.05 27.80 -2.93
CA GLY A 147 -10.61 27.60 -3.12
C GLY A 147 -10.03 26.23 -2.77
N TYR A 148 -10.87 25.22 -2.55
CA TYR A 148 -10.37 23.85 -2.43
C TYR A 148 -10.26 23.25 -3.82
N ASP A 149 -9.04 22.96 -4.23
CA ASP A 149 -8.80 22.12 -5.40
C ASP A 149 -8.67 20.66 -4.95
N TYR A 150 -9.19 19.74 -5.73
CA TYR A 150 -9.12 18.31 -5.45
C TYR A 150 -8.85 17.55 -6.74
N ASP A 151 -8.13 16.46 -6.61
CA ASP A 151 -7.88 15.56 -7.73
C ASP A 151 -8.00 14.10 -7.30
N VAL A 152 -8.23 13.23 -8.26
CA VAL A 152 -8.32 11.79 -8.08
C VAL A 152 -7.19 11.11 -8.83
N PHE A 153 -6.65 10.05 -8.24
CA PHE A 153 -5.50 9.36 -8.81
C PHE A 153 -5.65 7.84 -8.71
N PHE A 154 -4.99 7.14 -9.61
CA PHE A 154 -4.76 5.71 -9.52
C PHE A 154 -3.51 5.45 -8.70
N VAL A 155 -3.50 4.35 -7.93
CA VAL A 155 -2.36 3.96 -7.10
C VAL A 155 -1.99 2.50 -7.34
N PHE A 156 -0.67 2.26 -7.43
CA PHE A 156 -0.04 0.95 -7.36
C PHE A 156 1.05 1.00 -6.30
N GLU A 157 0.89 0.22 -5.23
CA GLU A 157 1.80 0.26 -4.08
C GLU A 157 2.27 -1.15 -3.72
N PRO A 158 3.42 -1.60 -4.28
CA PRO A 158 4.12 -2.80 -3.86
C PRO A 158 4.95 -2.53 -2.60
N GLY A 159 5.08 -3.55 -1.74
CA GLY A 159 5.83 -3.44 -0.50
C GLY A 159 6.45 -4.75 -0.05
N VAL A 160 7.16 -4.67 1.06
CA VAL A 160 7.71 -5.79 1.81
C VAL A 160 7.46 -5.57 3.29
N GLU A 161 7.04 -6.61 3.98
CA GLU A 161 6.80 -6.62 5.43
C GLU A 161 7.60 -7.75 6.08
N LEU A 162 8.25 -7.46 7.18
CA LEU A 162 8.77 -8.44 8.11
C LEU A 162 7.74 -8.61 9.23
N GLU A 163 7.13 -9.78 9.31
CA GLU A 163 6.07 -10.08 10.26
C GLU A 163 6.57 -10.92 11.43
N PHE A 164 6.09 -10.59 12.62
CA PHE A 164 6.37 -11.28 13.87
C PHE A 164 5.06 -11.86 14.43
N ASN A 165 5.00 -13.18 14.59
CA ASN A 165 3.89 -13.86 15.25
C ASN A 165 4.01 -13.67 16.77
N MET A 166 3.34 -12.67 17.33
CA MET A 166 3.37 -12.40 18.77
C MET A 166 2.57 -13.44 19.55
N VAL A 167 1.36 -13.70 19.09
CA VAL A 167 0.48 -14.78 19.57
C VAL A 167 -0.37 -15.31 18.41
N LYS A 168 -1.18 -16.36 18.64
CA LYS A 168 -1.97 -17.03 17.58
C LYS A 168 -2.92 -16.09 16.79
N PHE A 169 -3.38 -15.01 17.40
CA PHE A 169 -4.34 -14.08 16.83
C PHE A 169 -3.78 -12.67 16.58
N PHE A 170 -2.50 -12.43 16.91
CA PHE A 170 -1.90 -11.11 16.80
C PHE A 170 -0.50 -11.17 16.20
N ARG A 171 -0.28 -10.36 15.16
CA ARG A 171 1.01 -10.17 14.50
C ARG A 171 1.38 -8.70 14.49
N VAL A 172 2.66 -8.43 14.55
CA VAL A 172 3.25 -7.10 14.32
C VAL A 172 4.10 -7.19 13.07
N ALA A 173 3.94 -6.25 12.16
CA ALA A 173 4.73 -6.18 10.94
C ALA A 173 5.40 -4.82 10.81
N VAL A 174 6.69 -4.83 10.47
CA VAL A 174 7.44 -3.65 10.04
C VAL A 174 7.60 -3.75 8.54
N GLY A 175 7.22 -2.72 7.81
CA GLY A 175 7.22 -2.76 6.36
C GLY A 175 7.68 -1.48 5.70
N ALA A 176 8.02 -1.63 4.42
CA ALA A 176 8.25 -0.53 3.51
C ALA A 176 7.53 -0.80 2.18
N SER A 177 7.02 0.24 1.56
CA SER A 177 6.40 0.19 0.24
C SER A 177 6.83 1.39 -0.59
N TYR A 178 6.59 1.30 -1.88
CA TYR A 178 6.73 2.44 -2.78
C TYR A 178 5.39 2.69 -3.47
N ARG A 179 4.89 3.91 -3.35
CA ARG A 179 3.65 4.36 -3.96
C ARG A 179 3.95 4.96 -5.33
N PHE A 180 3.35 4.37 -6.35
CA PHE A 180 3.29 4.88 -7.72
C PHE A 180 1.90 5.42 -7.99
N THR A 181 1.81 6.63 -8.54
CA THR A 181 0.55 7.22 -8.98
C THR A 181 0.60 7.56 -10.46
N ASN A 182 -0.56 7.82 -11.07
CA ASN A 182 -0.63 8.31 -12.44
C ASN A 182 -0.41 9.83 -12.55
N GLY A 183 0.02 10.45 -11.43
CA GLY A 183 0.17 11.90 -11.32
C GLY A 183 -1.10 12.60 -10.89
N ILE A 184 -0.94 13.79 -10.36
CA ILE A 184 -2.01 14.67 -9.89
C ILE A 184 -1.92 16.04 -10.58
N LEU A 185 -3.07 16.70 -10.74
CA LEU A 185 -3.17 18.08 -11.26
C LEU A 185 -3.91 18.90 -10.19
N LEU A 186 -3.15 19.60 -9.38
CA LEU A 186 -3.67 20.35 -8.24
C LEU A 186 -3.07 21.73 -8.19
N ASN A 187 -3.94 22.76 -8.09
CA ASN A 187 -3.53 24.13 -7.93
C ASN A 187 -3.76 24.56 -6.48
N TYR A 188 -2.85 25.29 -5.87
CA TYR A 188 -2.99 25.78 -4.52
C TYR A 188 -3.00 27.31 -4.43
N ASP A 189 -2.69 28.02 -5.51
CA ASP A 189 -2.76 29.46 -5.65
C ASP A 189 -2.86 29.83 -7.14
N VAL A 190 -3.11 31.10 -7.46
CA VAL A 190 -3.06 31.61 -8.83
C VAL A 190 -1.65 31.40 -9.37
N ASP A 191 -1.52 30.57 -10.42
CA ASP A 191 -0.25 30.22 -11.07
C ASP A 191 0.71 29.32 -10.26
N LYS A 192 0.24 28.64 -9.20
CA LYS A 192 1.06 27.66 -8.44
C LYS A 192 0.43 26.27 -8.46
N GLU A 193 1.15 25.33 -9.07
CA GLU A 193 0.74 23.93 -9.19
C GLU A 193 1.55 23.04 -8.25
N VAL A 194 0.91 21.99 -7.71
CA VAL A 194 1.60 20.90 -6.99
C VAL A 194 2.34 20.05 -8.03
N PRO A 195 3.58 19.60 -7.75
CA PRO A 195 4.28 18.70 -8.67
C PRO A 195 3.44 17.46 -9.00
N ILE A 196 3.43 17.06 -10.27
CA ILE A 196 2.61 15.94 -10.76
C ILE A 196 2.94 14.61 -10.07
N ASP A 197 4.15 14.45 -9.60
CA ASP A 197 4.70 13.28 -8.91
C ASP A 197 4.76 13.45 -7.37
N ALA A 198 4.10 14.48 -6.84
CA ALA A 198 4.14 14.82 -5.41
C ALA A 198 3.70 13.67 -4.48
N LEU A 199 2.89 12.74 -4.98
CA LEU A 199 2.43 11.57 -4.24
C LEU A 199 3.34 10.35 -4.36
N ASP A 200 4.23 10.30 -5.36
CA ASP A 200 5.13 9.17 -5.53
C ASP A 200 6.19 9.16 -4.43
N GLY A 201 6.42 8.02 -3.80
CA GLY A 201 7.39 7.98 -2.73
C GLY A 201 7.42 6.70 -1.91
N PHE A 202 8.41 6.64 -1.03
CA PHE A 202 8.56 5.56 -0.07
C PHE A 202 7.67 5.78 1.15
N ASN A 203 7.11 4.67 1.62
CA ASN A 203 6.41 4.59 2.90
C ASN A 203 7.18 3.62 3.80
N VAL A 204 7.31 3.95 5.07
CA VAL A 204 7.79 3.04 6.11
C VAL A 204 6.72 2.99 7.19
N TYR A 205 6.34 1.79 7.61
CA TYR A 205 5.19 1.65 8.50
C TYR A 205 5.29 0.48 9.45
N LEU A 206 4.50 0.57 10.50
CA LEU A 206 4.25 -0.47 11.49
C LEU A 206 2.78 -0.88 11.41
N ASN A 207 2.50 -2.16 11.19
CA ASN A 207 1.15 -2.71 11.14
C ASN A 207 0.88 -3.66 12.32
N PHE A 208 -0.33 -3.58 12.84
CA PHE A 208 -0.86 -4.45 13.88
C PHE A 208 -2.00 -5.27 13.27
N LYS A 209 -1.77 -6.57 13.07
CA LYS A 209 -2.69 -7.50 12.42
C LYS A 209 -3.37 -8.37 13.47
N PHE A 210 -4.71 -8.45 13.45
CA PHE A 210 -5.52 -9.23 14.38
C PHE A 210 -6.43 -10.18 13.62
N GLY A 211 -6.36 -11.47 13.90
CA GLY A 211 -7.22 -12.43 13.23
C GLY A 211 -6.79 -13.87 13.35
N LYS A 212 -7.30 -14.70 12.46
CA LYS A 212 -6.89 -16.09 12.26
C LYS A 212 -5.98 -16.15 11.02
N PHE A 213 -4.76 -16.54 11.20
CA PHE A 213 -3.75 -16.57 10.16
C PHE A 213 -3.46 -17.96 9.64
#